data_89382dd349034ba0d6fd41783723f14c
#
_entry.id   89382dd349034ba0d6fd41783723f14c
#
_cell.length_a   1.000
_cell.length_b   1.000
_cell.length_c   1.000
_cell.angle_alpha   90.00
_cell.angle_beta   90.00
_cell.angle_gamma   90.00
#
_symmetry.space_group_name_H-M   'P 1'
#
loop_
_entity.id
_entity.type
_entity.pdbx_description
1 polymer ?
#
loop_
_entity_poly.entity_id
_entity_poly.type
_entity_poly.pdbx_seq_one_letter_code
_entity_poly.pdbx_strand_id
1 'polypeptide(L)'
;MCGMKFRYTARTKQGDLQTGFIEAVNREAAFNILVGHELFILGLEIAEIPKWYNRFLDIINRVKSADVMIFTRQFATLLDAQISLGDALKNIYKQTKSSLLKEAISEISADIDSGLSLSQAMERHSNVFSSFYISMIRSAEVTGRLEEVMAFMADYLEKEIGLISRVRNALIYPIVVIALFVVVVFIMIGFVFPQIQPIFTEANVQLPLMTRILL
;
A
#
# COMPACT_ATOMS: atom_id res chain seq x y z
N MET A 1 12.30 -8.09 -18.43
CA MET A 1 11.53 -8.66 -19.55
C MET A 1 10.06 -8.54 -19.16
N CYS A 2 9.26 -7.77 -19.91
CA CYS A 2 7.85 -7.48 -19.55
C CYS A 2 6.99 -8.67 -19.97
N GLY A 3 6.56 -9.51 -19.02
CA GLY A 3 5.59 -10.57 -19.27
C GLY A 3 4.17 -9.98 -19.36
N MET A 4 3.35 -10.49 -20.27
CA MET A 4 1.92 -10.15 -20.34
C MET A 4 1.15 -11.04 -19.36
N LYS A 5 0.19 -10.44 -18.63
CA LYS A 5 -0.73 -11.20 -17.78
C LYS A 5 -1.88 -11.74 -18.61
N PHE A 6 -2.14 -13.03 -18.48
CA PHE A 6 -3.27 -13.70 -19.10
C PHE A 6 -4.24 -14.18 -18.02
N ARG A 7 -5.53 -13.95 -18.23
CA ARG A 7 -6.59 -14.57 -17.42
C ARG A 7 -6.91 -15.92 -18.07
N TYR A 8 -6.82 -16.99 -17.30
CA TYR A 8 -7.24 -18.29 -17.77
C TYR A 8 -8.49 -18.78 -17.05
N THR A 9 -9.31 -19.49 -17.78
CA THR A 9 -10.40 -20.32 -17.25
C THR A 9 -10.10 -21.74 -17.72
N ALA A 10 -9.89 -22.62 -16.77
CA ALA A 10 -9.53 -24.01 -17.05
C ALA A 10 -10.37 -24.96 -16.18
N ARG A 11 -10.43 -26.22 -16.58
CA ARG A 11 -11.08 -27.27 -15.85
C ARG A 11 -10.06 -28.30 -15.36
N THR A 12 -10.15 -28.70 -14.12
CA THR A 12 -9.31 -29.77 -13.57
C THR A 12 -9.77 -31.13 -14.08
N LYS A 13 -8.96 -32.19 -13.95
CA LYS A 13 -9.36 -33.57 -14.27
C LYS A 13 -10.58 -34.03 -13.46
N GLN A 14 -10.86 -33.41 -12.32
CA GLN A 14 -12.00 -33.72 -11.44
C GLN A 14 -13.28 -32.96 -11.88
N GLY A 15 -13.19 -32.08 -12.89
CA GLY A 15 -14.35 -31.37 -13.45
C GLY A 15 -14.56 -29.95 -12.88
N ASP A 16 -13.78 -29.52 -11.89
CA ASP A 16 -13.90 -28.22 -11.26
C ASP A 16 -13.38 -27.09 -12.14
N LEU A 17 -14.11 -25.98 -12.18
CA LEU A 17 -13.72 -24.75 -12.87
C LEU A 17 -12.71 -23.98 -12.02
N GLN A 18 -11.51 -23.75 -12.57
CA GLN A 18 -10.46 -22.95 -11.97
C GLN A 18 -10.21 -21.73 -12.82
N THR A 19 -10.31 -20.53 -12.22
CA THR A 19 -9.95 -19.26 -12.86
C THR A 19 -8.75 -18.64 -12.13
N GLY A 20 -7.81 -18.08 -12.92
CA GLY A 20 -6.62 -17.46 -12.34
C GLY A 20 -5.91 -16.57 -13.33
N PHE A 21 -4.75 -16.06 -12.92
CA PHE A 21 -3.88 -15.25 -13.77
C PHE A 21 -2.53 -15.94 -13.91
N ILE A 22 -1.95 -15.83 -15.10
CA ILE A 22 -0.62 -16.34 -15.39
C ILE A 22 0.19 -15.28 -16.15
N GLU A 23 1.46 -15.14 -15.82
CA GLU A 23 2.38 -14.26 -16.54
C GLU A 23 3.21 -15.07 -17.54
N ALA A 24 3.16 -14.66 -18.80
CA ALA A 24 3.94 -15.30 -19.86
C ALA A 24 4.36 -14.27 -20.91
N VAL A 25 5.42 -14.61 -21.67
CA VAL A 25 5.95 -13.75 -22.72
C VAL A 25 5.00 -13.66 -23.92
N ASN A 26 4.28 -14.74 -24.21
CA ASN A 26 3.26 -14.82 -25.25
C ASN A 26 2.15 -15.81 -24.87
N ARG A 27 1.08 -15.82 -25.68
CA ARG A 27 -0.09 -16.69 -25.46
C ARG A 27 0.26 -18.18 -25.51
N GLU A 28 1.21 -18.57 -26.36
CA GLU A 28 1.65 -19.96 -26.51
C GLU A 28 2.44 -20.44 -25.28
N ALA A 29 3.27 -19.57 -24.70
CA ALA A 29 3.99 -19.87 -23.46
C ALA A 29 3.02 -20.03 -22.28
N ALA A 30 1.99 -19.16 -22.17
CA ALA A 30 0.95 -19.30 -21.16
C ALA A 30 0.17 -20.62 -21.32
N PHE A 31 -0.13 -20.99 -22.56
CA PHE A 31 -0.83 -22.24 -22.86
C PHE A 31 0.01 -23.46 -22.45
N ASN A 32 1.30 -23.50 -22.81
CA ASN A 32 2.18 -24.61 -22.48
C ASN A 32 2.39 -24.79 -20.97
N ILE A 33 2.46 -23.69 -20.21
CA ILE A 33 2.57 -23.76 -18.74
C ILE A 33 1.30 -24.36 -18.13
N LEU A 34 0.11 -23.93 -18.60
CA LEU A 34 -1.18 -24.44 -18.09
C LEU A 34 -1.41 -25.90 -18.45
N VAL A 35 -1.02 -26.33 -19.66
CA VAL A 35 -1.09 -27.73 -20.07
C VAL A 35 -0.14 -28.60 -19.23
N GLY A 36 1.04 -28.07 -18.88
CA GLY A 36 1.98 -28.75 -17.97
C GLY A 36 1.42 -28.99 -16.56
N HIS A 37 0.42 -28.19 -16.14
CA HIS A 37 -0.30 -28.39 -14.87
C HIS A 37 -1.57 -29.27 -15.01
N GLU A 38 -1.71 -30.00 -16.11
CA GLU A 38 -2.85 -30.92 -16.38
C GLU A 38 -4.23 -30.21 -16.37
N LEU A 39 -4.29 -28.94 -16.72
CA LEU A 39 -5.50 -28.13 -16.79
C LEU A 39 -6.06 -28.11 -18.22
N PHE A 40 -7.33 -28.37 -18.39
CA PHE A 40 -8.05 -28.22 -19.65
C PHE A 40 -8.48 -26.76 -19.82
N ILE A 41 -7.83 -26.04 -20.73
CA ILE A 41 -8.03 -24.62 -20.95
C ILE A 41 -9.35 -24.40 -21.71
N LEU A 42 -10.30 -23.69 -21.08
CA LEU A 42 -11.57 -23.30 -21.70
C LEU A 42 -11.48 -21.88 -22.30
N GLY A 43 -10.66 -21.02 -21.75
CA GLY A 43 -10.43 -19.66 -22.23
C GLY A 43 -9.10 -19.10 -21.75
N LEU A 44 -8.42 -18.35 -22.63
CA LEU A 44 -7.19 -17.62 -22.34
C LEU A 44 -7.31 -16.23 -22.96
N GLU A 45 -7.52 -15.23 -22.12
CA GLU A 45 -7.68 -13.84 -22.53
C GLU A 45 -6.53 -12.98 -21.99
N ILE A 46 -6.12 -11.97 -22.75
CA ILE A 46 -5.14 -10.99 -22.26
C ILE A 46 -5.84 -10.14 -21.20
N ALA A 47 -5.35 -10.20 -19.98
CA ALA A 47 -5.86 -9.36 -18.89
C ALA A 47 -5.29 -7.94 -19.07
N GLU A 48 -5.92 -7.11 -19.90
CA GLU A 48 -5.70 -5.68 -19.88
C GLU A 48 -6.31 -5.10 -18.60
N ILE A 49 -5.54 -5.13 -17.51
CA ILE A 49 -5.93 -4.41 -16.29
C ILE A 49 -5.66 -2.93 -16.57
N PRO A 50 -6.68 -2.06 -16.58
CA PRO A 50 -6.47 -0.63 -16.81
C PRO A 50 -5.50 -0.09 -15.75
N LYS A 51 -4.45 0.61 -16.17
CA LYS A 51 -3.34 1.11 -15.34
C LYS A 51 -3.78 1.92 -14.10
N TRP A 52 -4.98 2.51 -14.12
CA TRP A 52 -5.53 3.23 -12.98
C TRP A 52 -6.02 2.31 -11.85
N TYR A 53 -6.49 1.11 -12.16
CA TYR A 53 -6.96 0.11 -11.19
C TYR A 53 -5.78 -0.50 -10.41
N ASN A 54 -4.65 -0.73 -11.08
CA ASN A 54 -3.41 -1.18 -10.43
C ASN A 54 -2.91 -0.14 -9.42
N ARG A 55 -3.01 1.15 -9.73
CA ARG A 55 -2.63 2.22 -8.80
C ARG A 55 -3.50 2.27 -7.54
N PHE A 56 -4.77 1.88 -7.66
CA PHE A 56 -5.68 1.72 -6.51
C PHE A 56 -5.38 0.46 -5.69
N LEU A 57 -5.07 -0.66 -6.35
CA LEU A 57 -4.68 -1.91 -5.69
C LEU A 57 -3.32 -1.79 -4.99
N ASP A 58 -2.37 -1.06 -5.56
CA ASP A 58 -1.06 -0.78 -4.96
C ASP A 58 -1.19 0.09 -3.69
N ILE A 59 -2.21 0.93 -3.59
CA ILE A 59 -2.49 1.73 -2.39
C ILE A 59 -3.12 0.85 -1.28
N ILE A 60 -3.96 -0.11 -1.65
CA ILE A 60 -4.62 -1.05 -0.72
C ILE A 60 -3.63 -2.12 -0.24
N ASN A 61 -2.67 -2.50 -1.09
CA ASN A 61 -1.65 -3.52 -0.83
C ASN A 61 -0.34 -2.97 -0.21
N ARG A 62 -0.34 -1.77 0.35
CA ARG A 62 0.85 -1.27 1.05
C ARG A 62 0.89 -1.78 2.49
N VAL A 63 2.06 -2.26 2.89
CA VAL A 63 2.34 -2.53 4.31
C VAL A 63 2.23 -1.22 5.09
N LYS A 64 1.50 -1.22 6.20
CA LYS A 64 1.38 -0.03 7.04
C LYS A 64 2.71 0.26 7.72
N SER A 65 3.11 1.53 7.79
CA SER A 65 4.33 1.94 8.51
C SER A 65 4.34 1.45 9.97
N ALA A 66 3.16 1.31 10.59
CA ALA A 66 3.03 0.74 11.92
C ALA A 66 3.44 -0.73 11.99
N ASP A 67 3.15 -1.53 10.95
CA ASP A 67 3.56 -2.94 10.91
C ASP A 67 5.08 -3.07 10.74
N VAL A 68 5.69 -2.19 9.93
CA VAL A 68 7.16 -2.12 9.78
C VAL A 68 7.82 -1.68 11.07
N MET A 69 7.25 -0.70 11.79
CA MET A 69 7.77 -0.25 13.08
C MET A 69 7.72 -1.39 14.11
N ILE A 70 6.60 -2.11 14.21
CA ILE A 70 6.46 -3.25 15.12
C ILE A 70 7.47 -4.34 14.77
N PHE A 71 7.62 -4.68 13.49
CA PHE A 71 8.65 -5.58 12.99
C PHE A 71 10.04 -5.14 13.44
N THR A 72 10.40 -3.88 13.21
CA THR A 72 11.72 -3.33 13.56
C THR A 72 11.97 -3.37 15.06
N ARG A 73 10.97 -3.05 15.88
CA ARG A 73 11.08 -3.10 17.36
C ARG A 73 11.28 -4.53 17.86
N GLN A 74 10.48 -5.46 17.35
CA GLN A 74 10.63 -6.88 17.71
C GLN A 74 11.99 -7.42 17.28
N PHE A 75 12.44 -7.06 16.07
CA PHE A 75 13.73 -7.51 15.56
C PHE A 75 14.89 -6.95 16.37
N ALA A 76 14.88 -5.66 16.71
CA ALA A 76 15.86 -5.05 17.61
C ALA A 76 15.92 -5.78 18.96
N THR A 77 14.76 -6.07 19.58
CA THR A 77 14.69 -6.76 20.86
C THR A 77 15.25 -8.19 20.80
N LEU A 78 15.01 -8.92 19.69
CA LEU A 78 15.52 -10.27 19.51
C LEU A 78 17.05 -10.28 19.28
N LEU A 79 17.57 -9.27 18.56
CA LEU A 79 19.01 -9.11 18.37
C LEU A 79 19.73 -8.72 19.67
N ASP A 80 19.13 -7.82 20.47
CA ASP A 80 19.60 -7.46 21.82
C ASP A 80 19.68 -8.69 22.73
N ALA A 81 18.73 -9.61 22.60
CA ALA A 81 18.76 -10.90 23.27
C ALA A 81 19.75 -11.91 22.65
N GLN A 82 20.60 -11.49 21.70
CA GLN A 82 21.59 -12.32 21.00
C GLN A 82 21.01 -13.54 20.26
N ILE A 83 19.75 -13.43 19.83
CA ILE A 83 19.11 -14.44 18.99
C ILE A 83 19.64 -14.33 17.57
N SER A 84 19.91 -15.46 16.91
CA SER A 84 20.40 -15.46 15.54
C SER A 84 19.42 -14.77 14.58
N LEU A 85 19.94 -14.12 13.52
CA LEU A 85 19.16 -13.42 12.49
C LEU A 85 18.03 -14.29 11.92
N GLY A 86 18.35 -15.53 11.57
CA GLY A 86 17.36 -16.47 11.01
C GLY A 86 16.28 -16.86 12.01
N ASP A 87 16.64 -17.11 13.27
CA ASP A 87 15.65 -17.46 14.30
C ASP A 87 14.78 -16.27 14.69
N ALA A 88 15.36 -15.06 14.73
CA ALA A 88 14.62 -13.84 14.97
C ALA A 88 13.55 -13.61 13.87
N LEU A 89 13.91 -13.75 12.59
CA LEU A 89 12.96 -13.65 11.48
C LEU A 89 11.86 -14.71 11.54
N LYS A 90 12.21 -15.98 11.85
CA LYS A 90 11.24 -17.06 12.00
C LYS A 90 10.25 -16.80 13.15
N ASN A 91 10.70 -16.21 14.25
CA ASN A 91 9.84 -15.82 15.36
C ASN A 91 8.87 -14.69 14.97
N ILE A 92 9.38 -13.65 14.32
CA ILE A 92 8.57 -12.49 13.88
C ILE A 92 7.56 -12.92 12.82
N TYR A 93 7.95 -13.79 11.90
CA TYR A 93 7.04 -14.37 10.91
C TYR A 93 5.77 -14.97 11.53
N LYS A 94 5.91 -15.72 12.63
CA LYS A 94 4.77 -16.34 13.33
C LYS A 94 3.83 -15.30 13.96
N GLN A 95 4.36 -14.16 14.38
CA GLN A 95 3.60 -13.10 15.07
C GLN A 95 3.02 -12.04 14.11
N THR A 96 3.54 -11.97 12.87
CA THR A 96 3.14 -10.98 11.89
C THR A 96 1.73 -11.24 11.36
N LYS A 97 0.85 -10.23 11.47
CA LYS A 97 -0.55 -10.27 11.01
C LYS A 97 -0.71 -9.82 9.55
N SER A 98 0.11 -8.87 9.09
CA SER A 98 0.08 -8.36 7.72
C SER A 98 0.59 -9.45 6.77
N SER A 99 -0.25 -9.89 5.82
CA SER A 99 0.09 -10.94 4.85
C SER A 99 1.30 -10.56 3.99
N LEU A 100 1.34 -9.31 3.51
CA LEU A 100 2.43 -8.79 2.68
C LEU A 100 3.77 -8.71 3.43
N LEU A 101 3.73 -8.21 4.69
CA LEU A 101 4.93 -8.18 5.51
C LEU A 101 5.39 -9.59 5.88
N LYS A 102 4.46 -10.49 6.13
CA LYS A 102 4.74 -11.90 6.43
C LYS A 102 5.40 -12.61 5.25
N GLU A 103 4.93 -12.38 4.03
CA GLU A 103 5.54 -12.88 2.79
C GLU A 103 6.95 -12.34 2.63
N ALA A 104 7.15 -11.02 2.76
CA ALA A 104 8.47 -10.40 2.70
C ALA A 104 9.44 -10.98 3.75
N ILE A 105 9.00 -11.18 5.00
CA ILE A 105 9.84 -11.81 6.05
C ILE A 105 10.22 -13.23 5.69
N SER A 106 9.30 -14.00 5.10
CA SER A 106 9.56 -15.38 4.67
C SER A 106 10.64 -15.45 3.58
N GLU A 107 10.52 -14.57 2.58
CA GLU A 107 11.47 -14.50 1.47
C GLU A 107 12.84 -13.98 1.94
N ILE A 108 12.87 -12.95 2.81
CA ILE A 108 14.10 -12.44 3.44
C ILE A 108 14.79 -13.56 4.25
N SER A 109 14.02 -14.35 5.02
CA SER A 109 14.59 -15.48 5.76
C SER A 109 15.22 -16.52 4.85
N ALA A 110 14.57 -16.86 3.73
CA ALA A 110 15.09 -17.81 2.75
C ALA A 110 16.35 -17.27 2.04
N ASP A 111 16.37 -15.96 1.71
CA ASP A 111 17.51 -15.29 1.10
C ASP A 111 18.73 -15.31 2.05
N ILE A 112 18.53 -15.06 3.34
CA ILE A 112 19.59 -15.11 4.35
C ILE A 112 20.08 -16.57 4.55
N ASP A 113 19.18 -17.54 4.60
CA ASP A 113 19.54 -18.96 4.67
C ASP A 113 20.35 -19.40 3.43
N SER A 114 20.18 -18.72 2.28
CA SER A 114 20.96 -18.93 1.05
C SER A 114 22.32 -18.17 1.01
N GLY A 115 22.62 -17.34 2.03
CA GLY A 115 23.88 -16.62 2.17
C GLY A 115 23.86 -15.17 1.70
N LEU A 116 22.69 -14.60 1.35
CA LEU A 116 22.57 -13.17 1.09
C LEU A 116 22.67 -12.36 2.39
N SER A 117 23.16 -11.11 2.28
CA SER A 117 23.12 -10.19 3.42
C SER A 117 21.69 -9.71 3.68
N LEU A 118 21.39 -9.28 4.91
CA LEU A 118 20.06 -8.77 5.28
C LEU A 118 19.66 -7.56 4.41
N SER A 119 20.61 -6.64 4.16
CA SER A 119 20.35 -5.47 3.31
C SER A 119 20.03 -5.85 1.87
N GLN A 120 20.71 -6.84 1.30
CA GLN A 120 20.45 -7.35 -0.04
C GLN A 120 19.10 -8.06 -0.13
N ALA A 121 18.75 -8.86 0.87
CA ALA A 121 17.45 -9.51 0.95
C ALA A 121 16.32 -8.48 1.08
N MET A 122 16.48 -7.46 1.95
CA MET A 122 15.49 -6.38 2.10
C MET A 122 15.34 -5.49 0.85
N GLU A 123 16.39 -5.31 0.05
CA GLU A 123 16.35 -4.50 -1.17
C GLU A 123 15.38 -5.07 -2.22
N ARG A 124 15.15 -6.37 -2.22
CA ARG A 124 14.16 -7.04 -3.07
C ARG A 124 12.73 -6.69 -2.70
N HIS A 125 12.51 -6.20 -1.47
CA HIS A 125 11.23 -5.79 -0.93
C HIS A 125 11.12 -4.27 -0.70
N SER A 126 11.54 -3.47 -1.70
CA SER A 126 11.51 -2.01 -1.68
C SER A 126 10.10 -1.39 -1.57
N ASN A 127 9.06 -2.18 -1.79
CA ASN A 127 7.66 -1.83 -1.53
C ASN A 127 7.29 -1.88 -0.04
N VAL A 128 8.07 -2.60 0.78
CA VAL A 128 7.89 -2.74 2.23
C VAL A 128 8.87 -1.86 2.99
N PHE A 129 10.15 -1.90 2.62
CA PHE A 129 11.23 -1.18 3.29
C PHE A 129 11.69 0.00 2.45
N SER A 130 11.77 1.18 3.05
CA SER A 130 12.25 2.38 2.34
C SER A 130 13.75 2.28 2.02
N SER A 131 14.20 3.02 0.99
CA SER A 131 15.62 3.08 0.63
C SER A 131 16.50 3.58 1.78
N PHE A 132 15.98 4.50 2.59
CA PHE A 132 16.65 4.95 3.82
C PHE A 132 16.85 3.81 4.82
N TYR A 133 15.78 3.03 5.08
CA TYR A 133 15.83 1.87 5.97
C TYR A 133 16.91 0.87 5.51
N ILE A 134 16.88 0.50 4.23
CA ILE A 134 17.84 -0.45 3.62
C ILE A 134 19.27 0.07 3.72
N SER A 135 19.49 1.37 3.48
CA SER A 135 20.83 1.98 3.59
C SER A 135 21.38 1.95 5.02
N MET A 136 20.53 2.17 6.02
CA MET A 136 20.90 2.07 7.43
C MET A 136 21.29 0.64 7.80
N ILE A 137 20.51 -0.35 7.37
CA ILE A 137 20.83 -1.78 7.60
C ILE A 137 22.14 -2.16 6.92
N ARG A 138 22.37 -1.71 5.67
CA ARG A 138 23.62 -1.96 4.95
C ARG A 138 24.84 -1.40 5.69
N SER A 139 24.73 -0.18 6.22
CA SER A 139 25.79 0.42 7.05
C SER A 139 26.01 -0.37 8.33
N ALA A 140 24.93 -0.84 8.96
CA ALA A 140 24.98 -1.63 10.18
C ALA A 140 25.64 -3.01 9.97
N GLU A 141 25.38 -3.67 8.84
CA GLU A 141 26.03 -4.94 8.48
C GLU A 141 27.54 -4.77 8.31
N VAL A 142 27.97 -3.73 7.61
CA VAL A 142 29.40 -3.45 7.38
C VAL A 142 30.14 -3.13 8.70
N THR A 143 29.47 -2.43 9.61
CA THR A 143 30.06 -2.03 10.90
C THR A 143 29.89 -3.06 12.01
N GLY A 144 29.08 -4.11 11.79
CA GLY A 144 28.73 -5.12 12.79
C GLY A 144 27.83 -4.61 13.92
N ARG A 145 27.17 -3.45 13.73
CA ARG A 145 26.35 -2.78 14.76
C ARG A 145 24.85 -2.87 14.44
N LEU A 146 24.39 -4.05 13.98
CA LEU A 146 23.03 -4.22 13.52
C LEU A 146 21.99 -4.01 14.62
N GLU A 147 22.27 -4.50 15.83
CA GLU A 147 21.44 -4.34 17.02
C GLU A 147 21.15 -2.87 17.31
N GLU A 148 22.22 -2.06 17.42
CA GLU A 148 22.13 -0.63 17.74
C GLU A 148 21.35 0.15 16.66
N VAL A 149 21.62 -0.13 15.39
CA VAL A 149 20.94 0.53 14.28
C VAL A 149 19.47 0.11 14.21
N MET A 150 19.15 -1.14 14.47
CA MET A 150 17.76 -1.59 14.53
C MET A 150 16.98 -0.94 15.68
N ALA A 151 17.59 -0.78 16.85
CA ALA A 151 16.99 -0.05 17.97
C ALA A 151 16.74 1.43 17.61
N PHE A 152 17.73 2.09 17.01
CA PHE A 152 17.61 3.46 16.51
C PHE A 152 16.49 3.59 15.47
N MET A 153 16.42 2.68 14.50
CA MET A 153 15.38 2.68 13.48
C MET A 153 13.98 2.46 14.04
N ALA A 154 13.84 1.62 15.07
CA ALA A 154 12.59 1.42 15.77
C ALA A 154 12.10 2.73 16.43
N ASP A 155 13.00 3.44 17.14
CA ASP A 155 12.70 4.73 17.76
C ASP A 155 12.37 5.82 16.73
N TYR A 156 13.10 5.83 15.62
CA TYR A 156 12.85 6.74 14.50
C TYR A 156 11.45 6.55 13.90
N LEU A 157 11.09 5.32 13.56
CA LEU A 157 9.79 4.99 13.00
C LEU A 157 8.64 5.27 13.97
N GLU A 158 8.83 5.02 15.26
CA GLU A 158 7.84 5.34 16.29
C GLU A 158 7.57 6.85 16.38
N LYS A 159 8.63 7.66 16.38
CA LYS A 159 8.52 9.12 16.36
C LYS A 159 7.87 9.63 15.07
N GLU A 160 8.24 9.09 13.91
CA GLU A 160 7.68 9.45 12.62
C GLU A 160 6.17 9.19 12.59
N ILE A 161 5.72 8.00 13.01
CA ILE A 161 4.30 7.64 13.08
C ILE A 161 3.57 8.54 14.06
N GLY A 162 4.17 8.80 15.22
CA GLY A 162 3.61 9.70 16.22
C GLY A 162 3.40 11.13 15.70
N LEU A 163 4.36 11.67 14.94
CA LEU A 163 4.24 12.98 14.30
C LEU A 163 3.13 13.01 13.26
N ILE A 164 3.07 12.03 12.37
CA ILE A 164 2.02 11.92 11.35
C ILE A 164 0.64 11.84 12.00
N SER A 165 0.49 11.08 13.07
CA SER A 165 -0.75 10.95 13.82
C SER A 165 -1.18 12.29 14.45
N ARG A 166 -0.25 13.03 15.05
CA ARG A 166 -0.52 14.36 15.61
C ARG A 166 -0.97 15.36 14.55
N VAL A 167 -0.28 15.39 13.41
CA VAL A 167 -0.66 16.26 12.29
C VAL A 167 -2.04 15.90 11.76
N ARG A 168 -2.32 14.61 11.56
CA ARG A 168 -3.64 14.15 11.12
C ARG A 168 -4.75 14.57 12.09
N ASN A 169 -4.54 14.38 13.39
CA ASN A 169 -5.51 14.75 14.41
C ASN A 169 -5.73 16.28 14.46
N ALA A 170 -4.68 17.08 14.29
CA ALA A 170 -4.78 18.53 14.24
C ALA A 170 -5.58 19.02 13.02
N LEU A 171 -5.53 18.31 11.89
CA LEU A 171 -6.25 18.67 10.67
C LEU A 171 -7.75 18.34 10.73
N ILE A 172 -8.22 17.53 11.67
CA ILE A 172 -9.65 17.17 11.79
C ILE A 172 -10.49 18.42 12.00
N TYR A 173 -10.09 19.32 12.91
CA TYR A 173 -10.84 20.55 13.20
C TYR A 173 -10.97 21.46 11.97
N PRO A 174 -9.91 21.86 11.26
CA PRO A 174 -10.02 22.66 10.04
C PRO A 174 -10.91 21.99 8.97
N ILE A 175 -10.81 20.67 8.79
CA ILE A 175 -11.63 19.96 7.81
C ILE A 175 -13.12 20.04 8.17
N VAL A 176 -13.49 19.85 9.44
CA VAL A 176 -14.88 19.95 9.88
C VAL A 176 -15.42 21.37 9.69
N VAL A 177 -14.63 22.40 10.02
CA VAL A 177 -15.04 23.81 9.84
C VAL A 177 -15.25 24.14 8.37
N ILE A 178 -14.32 23.72 7.49
CA ILE A 178 -14.45 23.94 6.04
C ILE A 178 -15.67 23.19 5.49
N ALA A 179 -15.88 21.94 5.90
CA ALA A 179 -17.04 21.16 5.47
C ALA A 179 -18.36 21.84 5.88
N LEU A 180 -18.46 22.33 7.12
CA LEU A 180 -19.63 23.07 7.60
C LEU A 180 -19.83 24.35 6.79
N PHE A 181 -18.76 25.12 6.52
CA PHE A 181 -18.81 26.32 5.69
C PHE A 181 -19.36 26.02 4.30
N VAL A 182 -18.85 24.98 3.64
CA VAL A 182 -19.33 24.56 2.30
C VAL A 182 -20.82 24.21 2.34
N VAL A 183 -21.28 23.50 3.38
CA VAL A 183 -22.71 23.15 3.55
C VAL A 183 -23.55 24.43 3.69
N VAL A 184 -23.12 25.39 4.51
CA VAL A 184 -23.84 26.68 4.69
C VAL A 184 -23.91 27.44 3.38
N VAL A 185 -22.81 27.55 2.64
CA VAL A 185 -22.77 28.21 1.33
C VAL A 185 -23.73 27.51 0.35
N PHE A 186 -23.77 26.19 0.35
CA PHE A 186 -24.68 25.43 -0.52
C PHE A 186 -26.16 25.70 -0.18
N ILE A 187 -26.51 25.75 1.09
CA ILE A 187 -27.85 26.10 1.57
C ILE A 187 -28.19 27.55 1.17
N MET A 188 -27.28 28.49 1.37
CA MET A 188 -27.49 29.87 1.00
C MET A 188 -27.78 30.04 -0.49
N ILE A 189 -27.00 29.39 -1.35
CA ILE A 189 -27.18 29.49 -2.81
C ILE A 189 -28.43 28.73 -3.27
N GLY A 190 -28.69 27.53 -2.73
CA GLY A 190 -29.78 26.67 -3.17
C GLY A 190 -31.16 27.02 -2.64
N PHE A 191 -31.24 27.61 -1.42
CA PHE A 191 -32.51 27.88 -0.76
C PHE A 191 -32.75 29.34 -0.48
N VAL A 192 -31.79 30.07 0.08
CA VAL A 192 -32.00 31.46 0.52
C VAL A 192 -32.04 32.43 -0.66
N PHE A 193 -31.10 32.26 -1.58
CA PHE A 193 -30.95 33.11 -2.74
C PHE A 193 -32.22 33.11 -3.66
N PRO A 194 -32.81 31.95 -4.02
CA PRO A 194 -34.03 31.94 -4.80
C PRO A 194 -35.23 32.62 -4.14
N GLN A 195 -35.31 32.62 -2.80
CA GLN A 195 -36.41 33.25 -2.06
C GLN A 195 -36.35 34.77 -2.04
N ILE A 196 -35.14 35.34 -2.15
CA ILE A 196 -34.98 36.80 -2.18
C ILE A 196 -35.02 37.37 -3.61
N GLN A 197 -34.88 36.58 -4.65
CA GLN A 197 -34.89 37.00 -6.05
C GLN A 197 -36.16 37.78 -6.44
N PRO A 198 -37.41 37.36 -6.04
CA PRO A 198 -38.62 38.12 -6.41
C PRO A 198 -38.64 39.53 -5.77
N ILE A 199 -38.10 39.69 -4.56
CA ILE A 199 -38.05 41.00 -3.88
C ILE A 199 -37.21 42.03 -4.68
N PHE A 200 -36.09 41.59 -5.26
CA PHE A 200 -35.23 42.45 -6.06
C PHE A 200 -35.86 42.79 -7.44
N THR A 201 -36.63 41.87 -8.02
CA THR A 201 -37.32 42.10 -9.27
C THR A 201 -38.49 43.09 -9.10
N GLU A 202 -39.24 43.01 -8.00
CA GLU A 202 -40.30 43.96 -7.65
C GLU A 202 -39.76 45.35 -7.34
N ALA A 203 -38.57 45.46 -6.74
CA ALA A 203 -37.93 46.74 -6.39
C ALA A 203 -37.22 47.41 -7.56
N ASN A 204 -37.17 46.81 -8.75
CA ASN A 204 -36.50 47.32 -9.97
C ASN A 204 -35.02 47.70 -9.75
N VAL A 205 -34.33 47.02 -8.82
CA VAL A 205 -32.91 47.26 -8.47
C VAL A 205 -32.04 46.31 -9.25
N GLN A 206 -31.08 46.84 -10.01
CA GLN A 206 -30.10 46.03 -10.74
C GLN A 206 -29.17 45.32 -9.76
N LEU A 207 -29.13 44.00 -9.84
CA LEU A 207 -28.22 43.18 -9.06
C LEU A 207 -26.75 43.45 -9.39
N PRO A 208 -25.85 43.60 -8.42
CA PRO A 208 -24.41 43.71 -8.62
C PRO A 208 -23.85 42.58 -9.48
N LEU A 209 -22.82 42.90 -10.31
CA LEU A 209 -22.23 41.95 -11.25
C LEU A 209 -21.80 40.62 -10.61
N MET A 210 -21.29 40.65 -9.39
CA MET A 210 -20.88 39.45 -8.64
C MET A 210 -22.04 38.47 -8.35
N THR A 211 -23.21 39.03 -8.05
CA THR A 211 -24.42 38.25 -7.78
C THR A 211 -25.00 37.65 -9.08
N ARG A 212 -24.78 38.31 -10.20
CA ARG A 212 -25.22 37.87 -11.53
C ARG A 212 -24.39 36.71 -12.10
N ILE A 213 -23.11 36.56 -11.64
CA ILE A 213 -22.23 35.47 -12.04
C ILE A 213 -22.53 34.19 -11.20
N LEU A 214 -23.11 34.34 -10.01
CA LEU A 214 -23.42 33.27 -9.07
C LEU A 214 -24.80 32.63 -9.32
N LEU A 215 -25.63 33.26 -10.12
CA LEU A 215 -26.95 32.81 -10.59
C LEU A 215 -26.84 32.15 -11.97
#